data_8284768dbb55e074ac6a1b27ab0a4486
#
_entry.id   8284768dbb55e074ac6a1b27ab0a4486
#
_cell.length_a   1.000
_cell.length_b   1.000
_cell.length_c   1.000
_cell.angle_alpha   90.00
_cell.angle_beta   90.00
_cell.angle_gamma   90.00
#
_symmetry.space_group_name_H-M   'P 1'
#
loop_
_entity.id
_entity.type
_entity.pdbx_description
1 polymer ?
#
loop_
_entity_poly.entity_id
_entity_poly.type
_entity_poly.pdbx_seq_one_letter_code
_entity_poly.pdbx_strand_id
1 'polypeptide(L)'
;MSLKEKTQSLFANAFGYPATHTIQAPGRVNLIGEHTDYNDGFVLPCAIDYQTVISCAPRDDRKVRVMAADYENQLDEFSLDAPIVAHESYQWANYVRGVVKHLQLRNNSFGGVDMVISGNVPQGAGLSSSASLEVAVGTVLQQLYHLPLDGAQIALNGQEAENQFVGCNCGIMDQLISALGKKDHALLIDC
;
A
#
# COMPACT_ATOMS: atom_id res chain seq x y z
N MET A 1 15.59 4.97 -16.09
CA MET A 1 14.33 4.22 -16.07
C MET A 1 13.56 4.67 -14.84
N SER A 2 12.37 5.22 -15.00
CA SER A 2 11.50 5.61 -13.88
C SER A 2 10.93 4.36 -13.16
N LEU A 3 10.44 4.52 -11.91
CA LEU A 3 9.78 3.42 -11.19
C LEU A 3 8.59 2.86 -11.98
N LYS A 4 7.84 3.74 -12.65
CA LYS A 4 6.72 3.35 -13.53
C LYS A 4 7.18 2.46 -14.68
N GLU A 5 8.18 2.86 -15.44
CA GLU A 5 8.73 2.05 -16.54
C GLU A 5 9.28 0.72 -16.04
N LYS A 6 9.98 0.74 -14.89
CA LYS A 6 10.51 -0.47 -14.24
C LYS A 6 9.40 -1.45 -13.90
N THR A 7 8.36 -1.01 -13.19
CA THR A 7 7.27 -1.90 -12.76
C THR A 7 6.46 -2.41 -13.94
N GLN A 8 6.20 -1.60 -14.97
CA GLN A 8 5.48 -2.01 -16.17
C GLN A 8 6.26 -3.06 -16.98
N SER A 9 7.56 -2.85 -17.16
CA SER A 9 8.41 -3.82 -17.87
C SER A 9 8.51 -5.15 -17.14
N LEU A 10 8.74 -5.10 -15.82
CA LEU A 10 8.80 -6.30 -14.99
C LEU A 10 7.46 -7.02 -14.93
N PHE A 11 6.34 -6.30 -14.91
CA PHE A 11 4.99 -6.88 -14.94
C PHE A 11 4.78 -7.70 -16.22
N ALA A 12 5.06 -7.12 -17.38
CA ALA A 12 4.93 -7.82 -18.66
C ALA A 12 5.82 -9.06 -18.74
N ASN A 13 7.05 -8.98 -18.22
CA ASN A 13 7.98 -10.11 -18.18
C ASN A 13 7.54 -11.22 -17.21
N ALA A 14 7.04 -10.86 -16.03
CA ALA A 14 6.67 -11.83 -15.01
C ALA A 14 5.35 -12.54 -15.30
N PHE A 15 4.37 -11.83 -15.84
CA PHE A 15 3.00 -12.35 -16.01
C PHE A 15 2.62 -12.62 -17.46
N GLY A 16 3.41 -12.19 -18.46
CA GLY A 16 3.22 -12.48 -19.88
C GLY A 16 2.18 -11.59 -20.58
N TYR A 17 1.71 -10.51 -19.95
CA TYR A 17 0.78 -9.54 -20.51
C TYR A 17 1.01 -8.15 -19.89
N PRO A 18 0.54 -7.05 -20.51
CA PRO A 18 0.76 -5.72 -19.99
C PRO A 18 -0.12 -5.42 -18.76
N ALA A 19 0.40 -4.60 -17.84
CA ALA A 19 -0.39 -4.04 -16.75
C ALA A 19 -1.49 -3.11 -17.30
N THR A 20 -2.67 -3.15 -16.69
CA THR A 20 -3.78 -2.25 -17.06
C THR A 20 -3.73 -0.92 -16.33
N HIS A 21 -3.18 -0.91 -15.12
CA HIS A 21 -3.07 0.28 -14.27
C HIS A 21 -1.67 0.41 -13.69
N THR A 22 -1.31 1.65 -13.37
CA THR A 22 -0.13 1.96 -12.55
C THR A 22 -0.56 2.93 -11.47
N ILE A 23 -0.40 2.53 -10.23
CA ILE A 23 -0.77 3.27 -9.02
C ILE A 23 0.51 3.73 -8.32
N GLN A 24 0.45 4.88 -7.69
CA GLN A 24 1.55 5.40 -6.87
C GLN A 24 1.00 5.99 -5.57
N ALA A 25 1.75 5.85 -4.49
CA ALA A 25 1.48 6.47 -3.21
C ALA A 25 2.78 7.02 -2.62
N PRO A 26 2.78 8.25 -2.09
CA PRO A 26 3.97 8.91 -1.59
C PRO A 26 4.33 8.43 -0.17
N GLY A 27 5.62 8.56 0.17
CA GLY A 27 6.06 8.68 1.54
C GLY A 27 5.75 10.07 2.10
N ARG A 28 6.15 10.34 3.36
CA ARG A 28 5.88 11.61 4.03
C ARG A 28 7.03 12.07 4.90
N VAL A 29 7.07 13.37 5.19
CA VAL A 29 7.74 13.94 6.35
C VAL A 29 6.70 14.55 7.28
N ASN A 30 6.95 14.54 8.59
CA ASN A 30 6.14 15.31 9.54
C ASN A 30 6.85 16.62 9.85
N LEU A 31 6.15 17.75 9.77
CA LEU A 31 6.72 19.06 10.01
C LEU A 31 6.68 19.43 11.50
N ILE A 32 5.62 19.02 12.20
CA ILE A 32 5.43 19.23 13.63
C ILE A 32 4.37 18.27 14.19
N GLY A 33 4.45 17.91 15.46
CA GLY A 33 3.53 16.99 16.14
C GLY A 33 4.11 15.58 16.21
N GLU A 34 5.40 15.45 16.58
CA GLU A 34 6.01 14.14 16.77
C GLU A 34 5.39 13.42 17.97
N HIS A 35 5.07 12.13 17.78
CA HIS A 35 4.47 11.25 18.78
C HIS A 35 3.10 11.68 19.30
N THR A 36 2.35 12.47 18.54
CA THR A 36 1.01 12.93 18.95
C THR A 36 -0.12 12.21 18.21
N ASP A 37 0.16 11.56 17.09
CA ASP A 37 -0.84 10.85 16.27
C ASP A 37 -1.46 9.60 16.92
N TYR A 38 -0.85 9.05 17.95
CA TYR A 38 -1.38 7.97 18.80
C TYR A 38 -1.65 8.41 20.25
N ASN A 39 -1.65 9.74 20.48
CA ASN A 39 -1.91 10.39 21.77
C ASN A 39 -2.96 11.50 21.66
N ASP A 40 -3.96 11.34 20.78
CA ASP A 40 -5.07 12.29 20.58
C ASP A 40 -4.59 13.73 20.33
N GLY A 41 -3.57 13.89 19.49
CA GLY A 41 -2.95 15.19 19.24
C GLY A 41 -2.94 15.58 17.77
N PHE A 42 -2.44 16.79 17.49
CA PHE A 42 -2.33 17.30 16.12
C PHE A 42 -0.99 16.97 15.50
N VAL A 43 -1.02 16.67 14.19
CA VAL A 43 0.17 16.49 13.36
C VAL A 43 0.04 17.31 12.08
N LEU A 44 1.17 17.67 11.47
CA LEU A 44 1.23 18.46 10.24
C LEU A 44 2.20 17.83 9.24
N PRO A 45 1.86 16.67 8.67
CA PRO A 45 2.70 16.03 7.67
C PRO A 45 2.52 16.64 6.28
N CYS A 46 3.50 16.38 5.40
CA CYS A 46 3.38 16.60 3.96
C CYS A 46 3.91 15.40 3.18
N ALA A 47 3.32 15.14 2.02
CA ALA A 47 3.78 14.13 1.08
C ALA A 47 5.11 14.56 0.43
N ILE A 48 5.95 13.60 0.10
CA ILE A 48 7.26 13.82 -0.53
C ILE A 48 7.35 13.11 -1.89
N ASP A 49 8.41 13.40 -2.66
CA ASP A 49 8.65 12.81 -3.99
C ASP A 49 9.03 11.33 -3.97
N TYR A 50 9.43 10.80 -2.82
CA TYR A 50 9.68 9.37 -2.66
C TYR A 50 8.35 8.63 -2.57
N GLN A 51 8.25 7.50 -3.29
CA GLN A 51 6.95 6.83 -3.45
C GLN A 51 7.08 5.32 -3.66
N THR A 52 5.99 4.62 -3.43
CA THR A 52 5.76 3.24 -3.90
C THR A 52 4.96 3.30 -5.20
N VAL A 53 5.37 2.52 -6.19
CA VAL A 53 4.68 2.38 -7.49
C VAL A 53 4.31 0.92 -7.71
N ILE A 54 3.06 0.69 -8.10
CA ILE A 54 2.52 -0.64 -8.38
C ILE A 54 1.94 -0.65 -9.79
N SER A 55 2.49 -1.50 -10.66
CA SER A 55 1.83 -1.87 -11.92
C SER A 55 0.98 -3.11 -11.70
N CYS A 56 -0.29 -3.07 -12.13
CA CYS A 56 -1.26 -4.11 -11.79
C CYS A 56 -2.27 -4.39 -12.91
N ALA A 57 -2.89 -5.56 -12.83
CA ALA A 57 -4.03 -5.94 -13.67
C ALA A 57 -4.95 -6.91 -12.91
N PRO A 58 -6.28 -6.90 -13.17
CA PRO A 58 -7.21 -7.85 -12.59
C PRO A 58 -6.97 -9.25 -13.15
N ARG A 59 -7.38 -10.25 -12.39
CA ARG A 59 -7.38 -11.67 -12.78
C ARG A 59 -8.80 -12.22 -12.78
N ASP A 60 -9.03 -13.22 -13.62
CA ASP A 60 -10.34 -13.91 -13.70
C ASP A 60 -10.53 -14.95 -12.58
N ASP A 61 -9.45 -15.28 -11.84
CA ASP A 61 -9.49 -16.16 -10.68
C ASP A 61 -9.48 -15.37 -9.36
N ARG A 62 -9.42 -16.09 -8.24
CA ARG A 62 -9.42 -15.49 -6.90
C ARG A 62 -8.05 -15.58 -6.23
N LYS A 63 -6.99 -15.34 -7.01
CA LYS A 63 -5.61 -15.33 -6.54
C LYS A 63 -5.02 -13.93 -6.55
N VAL A 64 -4.22 -13.62 -5.56
CA VAL A 64 -3.35 -12.44 -5.52
C VAL A 64 -1.93 -12.90 -5.75
N ARG A 65 -1.26 -12.37 -6.78
CA ARG A 65 0.17 -12.58 -7.03
C ARG A 65 0.89 -11.24 -6.99
N VAL A 66 1.96 -11.17 -6.22
CA VAL A 66 2.68 -9.93 -6.00
C VAL A 66 4.18 -10.16 -6.13
N MET A 67 4.82 -9.44 -7.03
CA MET A 67 6.28 -9.45 -7.17
C MET A 67 6.88 -8.17 -6.59
N ALA A 68 7.83 -8.32 -5.67
CA ALA A 68 8.59 -7.22 -5.10
C ALA A 68 9.90 -7.03 -5.86
N ALA A 69 9.93 -6.04 -6.75
CA ALA A 69 11.04 -5.78 -7.66
C ALA A 69 12.35 -5.39 -6.96
N ASP A 70 12.25 -4.84 -5.75
CA ASP A 70 13.40 -4.37 -4.97
C ASP A 70 13.95 -5.45 -4.02
N TYR A 71 13.30 -6.62 -3.97
CA TYR A 71 13.69 -7.80 -3.20
C TYR A 71 13.97 -8.98 -4.15
N GLU A 72 14.92 -8.82 -5.05
CA GLU A 72 15.34 -9.87 -6.01
C GLU A 72 14.18 -10.49 -6.80
N ASN A 73 13.13 -9.70 -7.08
CA ASN A 73 11.90 -10.14 -7.72
C ASN A 73 11.19 -11.29 -6.98
N GLN A 74 11.27 -11.30 -5.64
CA GLN A 74 10.52 -12.25 -4.83
C GLN A 74 9.03 -12.21 -5.18
N LEU A 75 8.42 -13.39 -5.32
CA LEU A 75 7.02 -13.56 -5.65
C LEU A 75 6.25 -14.14 -4.45
N ASP A 76 5.16 -13.48 -4.07
CA ASP A 76 4.18 -14.01 -3.12
C ASP A 76 2.86 -14.31 -3.85
N GLU A 77 2.24 -15.44 -3.55
CA GLU A 77 0.93 -15.83 -4.07
C GLU A 77 0.04 -16.35 -2.93
N PHE A 78 -1.21 -15.91 -2.91
CA PHE A 78 -2.22 -16.40 -1.97
C PHE A 78 -3.63 -16.35 -2.57
N SER A 79 -4.55 -17.13 -1.98
CA SER A 79 -5.95 -17.21 -2.41
C SER A 79 -6.82 -16.27 -1.58
N LEU A 80 -7.81 -15.65 -2.23
CA LEU A 80 -8.89 -14.88 -1.58
C LEU A 80 -9.99 -15.78 -0.97
N ASP A 81 -10.02 -17.07 -1.33
CA ASP A 81 -11.00 -18.04 -0.86
C ASP A 81 -10.51 -18.86 0.35
N ALA A 82 -9.27 -18.63 0.77
CA ALA A 82 -8.67 -19.26 1.93
C ALA A 82 -8.35 -18.20 3.01
N PRO A 83 -8.21 -18.58 4.28
CA PRO A 83 -7.76 -17.64 5.31
C PRO A 83 -6.40 -17.04 4.96
N ILE A 84 -6.34 -15.69 4.92
CA ILE A 84 -5.09 -14.98 4.67
C ILE A 84 -4.28 -14.96 5.97
N VAL A 85 -3.13 -15.63 5.92
CA VAL A 85 -2.18 -15.75 7.04
C VAL A 85 -0.88 -15.03 6.73
N ALA A 86 -0.11 -14.69 7.75
CA ALA A 86 1.19 -14.04 7.56
C ALA A 86 2.16 -14.96 6.79
N HIS A 87 2.96 -14.35 5.92
CA HIS A 87 4.05 -15.04 5.24
C HIS A 87 5.24 -15.18 6.20
N GLU A 88 5.77 -16.39 6.33
CA GLU A 88 6.81 -16.69 7.34
C GLU A 88 8.15 -16.00 7.04
N SER A 89 8.51 -15.85 5.77
CA SER A 89 9.83 -15.38 5.36
C SER A 89 9.84 -13.96 4.77
N TYR A 90 8.77 -13.55 4.07
CA TYR A 90 8.71 -12.27 3.38
C TYR A 90 7.93 -11.24 4.18
N GLN A 91 8.63 -10.44 4.99
CA GLN A 91 7.99 -9.41 5.81
C GLN A 91 7.24 -8.36 4.97
N TRP A 92 7.79 -7.98 3.80
CA TRP A 92 7.12 -7.03 2.90
C TRP A 92 5.75 -7.54 2.43
N ALA A 93 5.60 -8.86 2.25
CA ALA A 93 4.34 -9.48 1.82
C ALA A 93 3.22 -9.33 2.85
N ASN A 94 3.57 -9.22 4.14
CA ASN A 94 2.59 -9.09 5.21
C ASN A 94 1.83 -7.77 5.19
N TYR A 95 2.44 -6.69 4.70
CA TYR A 95 1.74 -5.43 4.46
C TYR A 95 0.66 -5.60 3.37
N VAL A 96 0.99 -6.27 2.26
CA VAL A 96 0.05 -6.57 1.18
C VAL A 96 -1.08 -7.49 1.66
N ARG A 97 -0.73 -8.60 2.29
CA ARG A 97 -1.69 -9.60 2.84
C ARG A 97 -2.62 -8.97 3.87
N GLY A 98 -2.08 -8.12 4.75
CA GLY A 98 -2.85 -7.38 5.75
C GLY A 98 -3.90 -6.46 5.11
N VAL A 99 -3.49 -5.62 4.15
CA VAL A 99 -4.40 -4.73 3.42
C VAL A 99 -5.53 -5.51 2.73
N VAL A 100 -5.19 -6.58 2.00
CA VAL A 100 -6.18 -7.43 1.30
C VAL A 100 -7.15 -8.07 2.28
N LYS A 101 -6.66 -8.64 3.40
CA LYS A 101 -7.48 -9.24 4.45
C LYS A 101 -8.45 -8.25 5.07
N HIS A 102 -7.97 -7.07 5.45
CA HIS A 102 -8.81 -6.06 6.10
C HIS A 102 -9.86 -5.48 5.13
N LEU A 103 -9.56 -5.37 3.83
CA LEU A 103 -10.57 -5.03 2.82
C LEU A 103 -11.69 -6.08 2.75
N GLN A 104 -11.36 -7.37 2.82
CA GLN A 104 -12.37 -8.44 2.89
C GLN A 104 -13.20 -8.36 4.18
N LEU A 105 -12.56 -8.12 5.34
CA LEU A 105 -13.26 -7.97 6.63
C LEU A 105 -14.23 -6.77 6.64
N ARG A 106 -13.97 -5.74 5.83
CA ARG A 106 -14.87 -4.60 5.60
C ARG A 106 -15.98 -4.89 4.58
N ASN A 107 -16.22 -6.17 4.27
CA ASN A 107 -17.22 -6.64 3.30
C ASN A 107 -17.03 -6.11 1.86
N ASN A 108 -15.81 -5.74 1.48
CA ASN A 108 -15.52 -5.43 0.08
C ASN A 108 -15.40 -6.72 -0.71
N SER A 109 -16.05 -6.76 -1.88
CA SER A 109 -15.98 -7.89 -2.81
C SER A 109 -15.10 -7.51 -4.00
N PHE A 110 -14.05 -8.29 -4.25
CA PHE A 110 -13.12 -8.09 -5.36
C PHE A 110 -12.54 -9.43 -5.82
N GLY A 111 -12.02 -9.46 -7.04
CA GLY A 111 -11.37 -10.61 -7.66
C GLY A 111 -9.87 -10.67 -7.41
N GLY A 112 -9.19 -11.57 -8.11
CA GLY A 112 -7.75 -11.72 -8.05
C GLY A 112 -7.00 -10.59 -8.74
N VAL A 113 -5.72 -10.42 -8.43
CA VAL A 113 -4.89 -9.35 -8.98
C VAL A 113 -3.44 -9.81 -9.14
N ASP A 114 -2.82 -9.39 -10.23
CA ASP A 114 -1.37 -9.42 -10.40
C ASP A 114 -0.79 -8.03 -10.15
N MET A 115 0.29 -7.97 -9.38
CA MET A 115 0.98 -6.74 -9.01
C MET A 115 2.49 -6.86 -9.11
N VAL A 116 3.15 -5.83 -9.59
CA VAL A 116 4.60 -5.63 -9.43
C VAL A 116 4.83 -4.33 -8.68
N ILE A 117 5.55 -4.42 -7.57
CA ILE A 117 5.82 -3.33 -6.64
C ILE A 117 7.29 -2.92 -6.75
N SER A 118 7.55 -1.62 -6.81
CA SER A 118 8.87 -1.03 -6.59
C SER A 118 8.73 0.33 -5.92
N GLY A 119 9.67 0.68 -5.06
CA GLY A 119 9.63 1.95 -4.34
C GLY A 119 11.02 2.57 -4.18
N ASN A 120 11.03 3.86 -3.88
CA ASN A 120 12.25 4.58 -3.53
C ASN A 120 12.14 5.31 -2.17
N VAL A 121 11.09 5.07 -1.41
CA VAL A 121 10.99 5.55 -0.03
C VAL A 121 12.04 4.81 0.81
N PRO A 122 13.01 5.50 1.40
CA PRO A 122 14.06 4.86 2.19
C PRO A 122 13.45 4.11 3.40
N GLN A 123 13.76 2.82 3.48
CA GLN A 123 13.27 1.97 4.57
C GLN A 123 14.02 2.27 5.87
N GLY A 124 13.29 2.27 6.98
CA GLY A 124 13.87 2.56 8.30
C GLY A 124 14.31 4.02 8.52
N ALA A 125 14.06 4.91 7.57
CA ALA A 125 14.42 6.33 7.65
C ALA A 125 13.31 7.22 8.24
N GLY A 126 12.22 6.64 8.72
CA GLY A 126 11.08 7.41 9.25
C GLY A 126 10.29 8.17 8.17
N LEU A 127 10.33 7.72 6.90
CA LEU A 127 9.65 8.37 5.77
C LEU A 127 8.40 7.60 5.31
N SER A 128 7.91 6.66 6.14
CA SER A 128 6.65 5.91 5.97
C SER A 128 6.56 5.04 4.70
N SER A 129 7.59 4.23 4.48
CA SER A 129 7.58 3.26 3.38
C SER A 129 6.46 2.21 3.52
N SER A 130 6.11 1.78 4.75
CA SER A 130 5.00 0.86 5.03
C SER A 130 3.66 1.46 4.62
N ALA A 131 3.33 2.65 5.10
CA ALA A 131 2.08 3.35 4.80
C ALA A 131 1.94 3.64 3.30
N SER A 132 3.03 4.04 2.63
CA SER A 132 3.07 4.21 1.17
C SER A 132 2.70 2.92 0.45
N LEU A 133 3.21 1.77 0.87
CA LEU A 133 2.88 0.47 0.30
C LEU A 133 1.41 0.09 0.57
N GLU A 134 0.93 0.23 1.80
CA GLU A 134 -0.43 -0.09 2.21
C GLU A 134 -1.47 0.72 1.43
N VAL A 135 -1.26 2.04 1.34
CA VAL A 135 -2.14 2.94 0.60
C VAL A 135 -2.12 2.62 -0.89
N ALA A 136 -0.94 2.34 -1.47
CA ALA A 136 -0.85 1.94 -2.87
C ALA A 136 -1.64 0.65 -3.16
N VAL A 137 -1.52 -0.39 -2.32
CA VAL A 137 -2.25 -1.66 -2.47
C VAL A 137 -3.77 -1.45 -2.31
N GLY A 138 -4.21 -0.70 -1.31
CA GLY A 138 -5.62 -0.35 -1.12
C GLY A 138 -6.19 0.37 -2.34
N THR A 139 -5.43 1.32 -2.88
CA THR A 139 -5.82 2.07 -4.09
C THR A 139 -5.85 1.16 -5.33
N VAL A 140 -4.95 0.19 -5.48
CA VAL A 140 -5.00 -0.80 -6.57
C VAL A 140 -6.35 -1.50 -6.59
N LEU A 141 -6.77 -2.08 -5.46
CA LEU A 141 -8.03 -2.81 -5.38
C LEU A 141 -9.24 -1.89 -5.56
N GLN A 142 -9.19 -0.68 -4.99
CA GLN A 142 -10.23 0.33 -5.17
C GLN A 142 -10.41 0.69 -6.66
N GLN A 143 -9.33 0.93 -7.39
CA GLN A 143 -9.40 1.31 -8.81
C GLN A 143 -9.80 0.13 -9.71
N LEU A 144 -9.23 -1.05 -9.52
CA LEU A 144 -9.52 -2.23 -10.36
C LEU A 144 -10.95 -2.73 -10.21
N TYR A 145 -11.51 -2.66 -9.01
CA TYR A 145 -12.81 -3.24 -8.69
C TYR A 145 -13.87 -2.19 -8.33
N HIS A 146 -13.56 -0.90 -8.53
CA HIS A 146 -14.47 0.21 -8.26
C HIS A 146 -15.07 0.15 -6.86
N LEU A 147 -14.24 -0.19 -5.86
CA LEU A 147 -14.72 -0.28 -4.48
C LEU A 147 -15.17 1.11 -4.00
N PRO A 148 -16.28 1.19 -3.24
CA PRO A 148 -16.81 2.45 -2.74
C PRO A 148 -16.01 2.97 -1.53
N LEU A 149 -14.71 3.18 -1.73
CA LEU A 149 -13.77 3.64 -0.72
C LEU A 149 -13.20 4.99 -1.11
N ASP A 150 -13.17 5.91 -0.17
CA ASP A 150 -12.41 7.15 -0.29
C ASP A 150 -10.98 7.01 0.27
N GLY A 151 -10.18 8.07 0.15
CA GLY A 151 -8.79 8.03 0.62
C GLY A 151 -8.65 7.83 2.13
N ALA A 152 -9.58 8.35 2.93
CA ALA A 152 -9.57 8.16 4.38
C ALA A 152 -9.86 6.71 4.76
N GLN A 153 -10.80 6.07 4.07
CA GLN A 153 -11.13 4.66 4.28
C GLN A 153 -9.98 3.74 3.85
N ILE A 154 -9.26 4.07 2.78
CA ILE A 154 -8.03 3.36 2.36
C ILE A 154 -6.95 3.52 3.45
N ALA A 155 -6.77 4.73 3.98
CA ALA A 155 -5.80 4.99 5.05
C ALA A 155 -6.12 4.19 6.33
N LEU A 156 -7.38 4.19 6.77
CA LEU A 156 -7.84 3.41 7.93
C LEU A 156 -7.63 1.90 7.73
N ASN A 157 -7.89 1.40 6.52
CA ASN A 157 -7.62 -0.01 6.20
C ASN A 157 -6.12 -0.35 6.27
N GLY A 158 -5.25 0.54 5.81
CA GLY A 158 -3.79 0.38 5.92
C GLY A 158 -3.33 0.35 7.37
N GLN A 159 -3.78 1.31 8.19
CA GLN A 159 -3.46 1.33 9.63
C GLN A 159 -3.92 0.05 10.36
N GLU A 160 -5.12 -0.43 10.10
CA GLU A 160 -5.61 -1.68 10.68
C GLU A 160 -4.74 -2.88 10.25
N ALA A 161 -4.34 -2.93 8.98
CA ALA A 161 -3.44 -3.96 8.48
C ALA A 161 -2.07 -3.92 9.20
N GLU A 162 -1.51 -2.73 9.37
CA GLU A 162 -0.23 -2.56 10.07
C GLU A 162 -0.34 -2.95 11.55
N ASN A 163 -1.37 -2.49 12.25
CA ASN A 163 -1.56 -2.74 13.66
C ASN A 163 -1.97 -4.19 13.98
N GLN A 164 -2.90 -4.77 13.23
CA GLN A 164 -3.53 -6.05 13.59
C GLN A 164 -2.95 -7.25 12.83
N PHE A 165 -2.36 -7.06 11.66
CA PHE A 165 -1.80 -8.15 10.87
C PHE A 165 -0.27 -8.16 10.90
N VAL A 166 0.38 -7.02 10.70
CA VAL A 166 1.84 -6.91 10.78
C VAL A 166 2.31 -6.85 12.23
N GLY A 167 1.52 -6.26 13.13
CA GLY A 167 1.80 -6.17 14.56
C GLY A 167 2.66 -4.95 14.95
N CYS A 168 2.64 -3.90 14.15
CA CYS A 168 3.30 -2.63 14.42
C CYS A 168 2.27 -1.59 14.85
N ASN A 169 2.23 -1.22 16.11
CA ASN A 169 1.28 -0.21 16.61
C ASN A 169 1.69 1.18 16.14
N CYS A 170 0.95 1.74 15.20
CA CYS A 170 1.13 3.09 14.68
C CYS A 170 -0.16 3.92 14.79
N GLY A 171 -0.01 5.27 14.77
CA GLY A 171 -1.12 6.19 14.57
C GLY A 171 -1.59 6.20 13.11
N ILE A 172 -2.50 7.12 12.78
CA ILE A 172 -3.11 7.18 11.43
C ILE A 172 -2.41 8.18 10.49
N MET A 173 -1.51 9.03 11.01
CA MET A 173 -0.87 10.12 10.28
C MET A 173 -0.29 9.67 8.93
N ASP A 174 0.48 8.60 8.95
CA ASP A 174 1.27 8.13 7.82
C ASP A 174 0.39 7.71 6.65
N GLN A 175 -0.63 6.92 6.91
CA GLN A 175 -1.56 6.46 5.89
C GLN A 175 -2.46 7.61 5.39
N LEU A 176 -2.91 8.51 6.27
CA LEU A 176 -3.74 9.64 5.86
C LEU A 176 -3.00 10.59 4.92
N ILE A 177 -1.77 10.96 5.25
CA ILE A 177 -1.02 11.86 4.36
C ILE A 177 -0.62 11.17 3.05
N SER A 178 -0.32 9.88 3.06
CA SER A 178 -0.04 9.12 1.84
C SER A 178 -1.27 9.04 0.92
N ALA A 179 -2.47 8.91 1.49
CA ALA A 179 -3.73 8.81 0.74
C ALA A 179 -4.31 10.16 0.31
N LEU A 180 -4.17 11.21 1.14
CA LEU A 180 -4.86 12.49 0.96
C LEU A 180 -3.92 13.66 0.64
N GLY A 181 -2.62 13.44 0.65
CA GLY A 181 -1.61 14.47 0.38
C GLY A 181 -1.81 15.14 -0.97
N LYS A 182 -1.65 16.45 -1.00
CA LYS A 182 -1.71 17.27 -2.21
C LYS A 182 -0.38 17.96 -2.42
N LYS A 183 0.02 18.07 -3.68
CA LYS A 183 1.23 18.81 -4.05
C LYS A 183 1.21 20.23 -3.46
N ASP A 184 2.35 20.66 -2.91
CA ASP A 184 2.57 21.99 -2.32
C ASP A 184 1.69 22.29 -1.09
N HIS A 185 1.18 21.24 -0.39
CA HIS A 185 0.36 21.38 0.81
C HIS A 185 0.85 20.46 1.91
N ALA A 186 0.73 20.94 3.16
CA ALA A 186 0.72 20.09 4.34
C ALA A 186 -0.74 19.81 4.76
N LEU A 187 -0.96 18.74 5.48
CA LEU A 187 -2.28 18.32 5.97
C LEU A 187 -2.29 18.42 7.49
N LEU A 188 -3.13 19.29 8.04
CA LEU A 188 -3.37 19.29 9.49
C LEU A 188 -4.35 18.17 9.83
N ILE A 189 -3.92 17.26 10.71
CA ILE A 189 -4.71 16.11 11.15
C ILE A 189 -4.93 16.23 12.66
N ASP A 190 -6.18 16.11 13.07
CA ASP A 190 -6.63 15.89 14.45
C ASP A 190 -6.83 14.39 14.63
N CYS A 191 -5.95 13.73 15.39
CA CYS A 191 -5.87 12.27 15.49
C CYS A 191 -6.73 11.72 16.64
#